data_701e6df935b5e5f3c6662ba0145945da
#
_entry.id   701e6df935b5e5f3c6662ba0145945da
#
_cell.length_a   1.000
_cell.length_b   1.000
_cell.length_c   1.000
_cell.angle_alpha   90.00
_cell.angle_beta   90.00
_cell.angle_gamma   90.00
#
_symmetry.space_group_name_H-M   'P 1'
#
loop_
_entity.id
_entity.type
_entity.pdbx_description
1 polymer ?
#
loop_
_entity_poly.entity_id
_entity_poly.type
_entity_poly.pdbx_seq_one_letter_code
_entity_poly.pdbx_strand_id
1 'polypeptide(L)'
;KETGTLVPGEEALSVVACGVHRAWARECADKSVTLVKDTQNLLPISPDTYKRIRLYLLEDRLDGGFKDGDGAIGLVKEKLEKEGFEVTLFDYSRPDFHEMFEGGVEDIQSKFDLAVYVACLDTASNQSVRRIDWLHLMAADAPWFLNEVPAMFISIANPYHLLDAPMFRTFINGYTPTEEVVDQVIDKIVGRSAFQGVNPVDPFCGVWGAEF
;
A
#
# COMPACT_ATOMS: atom_id res chain seq x y z
N LYS A 1 -23.88 -25.81 25.88
CA LYS A 1 -23.94 -25.36 24.49
C LYS A 1 -24.59 -26.47 23.70
N GLU A 2 -25.83 -26.27 23.30
CA GLU A 2 -26.42 -27.13 22.29
C GLU A 2 -25.68 -26.93 20.99
N THR A 3 -25.07 -27.99 20.57
CA THR A 3 -24.22 -28.00 19.40
C THR A 3 -25.11 -27.94 18.16
N GLY A 4 -24.99 -26.86 17.41
CA GLY A 4 -25.35 -26.94 16.00
C GLY A 4 -24.62 -28.11 15.34
N THR A 5 -25.17 -28.65 14.31
CA THR A 5 -24.58 -29.75 13.55
C THR A 5 -23.17 -29.37 13.10
N LEU A 6 -22.16 -30.10 13.61
CA LEU A 6 -20.79 -29.94 13.15
C LEU A 6 -20.74 -30.47 11.72
N VAL A 7 -20.34 -29.63 10.78
CA VAL A 7 -20.11 -30.03 9.40
C VAL A 7 -18.81 -30.87 9.39
N PRO A 8 -18.81 -32.05 8.75
CA PRO A 8 -17.58 -32.84 8.57
C PRO A 8 -16.46 -32.00 7.90
N GLY A 9 -15.21 -32.21 8.33
CA GLY A 9 -14.08 -31.38 7.89
C GLY A 9 -13.92 -31.33 6.36
N GLU A 10 -14.09 -32.47 5.68
CA GLU A 10 -14.01 -32.53 4.22
C GLU A 10 -15.13 -31.72 3.54
N GLU A 11 -16.34 -31.77 4.06
CA GLU A 11 -17.47 -30.98 3.57
C GLU A 11 -17.26 -29.50 3.82
N ALA A 12 -16.74 -29.12 5.00
CA ALA A 12 -16.39 -27.74 5.33
C ALA A 12 -15.34 -27.19 4.36
N LEU A 13 -14.29 -27.96 4.05
CA LEU A 13 -13.24 -27.57 3.11
C LEU A 13 -13.77 -27.37 1.69
N SER A 14 -14.83 -28.06 1.29
CA SER A 14 -15.45 -27.87 -0.03
C SER A 14 -16.19 -26.53 -0.14
N VAL A 15 -16.59 -25.94 1.00
CA VAL A 15 -17.34 -24.68 1.05
C VAL A 15 -16.43 -23.49 1.34
N VAL A 16 -15.43 -23.68 2.21
CA VAL A 16 -14.46 -22.61 2.56
C VAL A 16 -13.70 -22.16 1.32
N ALA A 17 -13.65 -20.86 1.10
CA ALA A 17 -13.01 -20.25 -0.06
C ALA A 17 -13.50 -20.79 -1.43
N CYS A 18 -14.75 -21.26 -1.49
CA CYS A 18 -15.36 -21.66 -2.76
C CYS A 18 -15.50 -20.46 -3.73
N GLY A 19 -15.83 -20.74 -4.99
CA GLY A 19 -15.93 -19.71 -6.04
C GLY A 19 -16.83 -18.53 -5.68
N VAL A 20 -17.94 -18.79 -4.96
CA VAL A 20 -18.86 -17.73 -4.48
C VAL A 20 -18.20 -16.85 -3.42
N HIS A 21 -17.51 -17.45 -2.47
CA HIS A 21 -16.79 -16.67 -1.42
C HIS A 21 -15.69 -15.80 -2.01
N ARG A 22 -14.96 -16.32 -3.00
CA ARG A 22 -13.92 -15.52 -3.71
C ARG A 22 -14.54 -14.38 -4.51
N ALA A 23 -15.72 -14.61 -5.12
CA ALA A 23 -16.43 -13.53 -5.81
C ALA A 23 -16.86 -12.41 -4.87
N TRP A 24 -17.37 -12.76 -3.68
CA TRP A 24 -17.71 -11.79 -2.64
C TRP A 24 -16.48 -11.04 -2.11
N ALA A 25 -15.36 -11.73 -1.91
CA ALA A 25 -14.11 -11.09 -1.48
C ALA A 25 -13.64 -10.04 -2.50
N ARG A 26 -13.68 -10.37 -3.80
CA ARG A 26 -13.35 -9.41 -4.86
C ARG A 26 -14.33 -8.23 -4.92
N GLU A 27 -15.63 -8.49 -4.78
CA GLU A 27 -16.64 -7.44 -4.75
C GLU A 27 -16.44 -6.51 -3.54
N CYS A 28 -16.15 -7.07 -2.36
CA CYS A 28 -15.80 -6.29 -1.18
C CYS A 28 -14.56 -5.44 -1.40
N ALA A 29 -13.50 -6.01 -1.96
CA ALA A 29 -12.27 -5.30 -2.26
C ALA A 29 -12.52 -4.16 -3.26
N ASP A 30 -13.27 -4.41 -4.35
CA ASP A 30 -13.59 -3.38 -5.34
C ASP A 30 -14.36 -2.20 -4.71
N LYS A 31 -15.31 -2.47 -3.82
CA LYS A 31 -16.11 -1.44 -3.17
C LYS A 31 -15.42 -0.73 -2.02
N SER A 32 -14.44 -1.38 -1.38
CA SER A 32 -13.78 -0.85 -0.18
C SER A 32 -12.54 0.00 -0.48
N VAL A 33 -11.75 -0.35 -1.49
CA VAL A 33 -10.54 0.42 -1.83
C VAL A 33 -10.88 1.88 -2.07
N THR A 34 -10.25 2.76 -1.30
CA THR A 34 -10.62 4.16 -1.18
C THR A 34 -9.50 5.08 -1.65
N LEU A 35 -9.80 5.99 -2.55
CA LEU A 35 -8.95 7.14 -2.81
C LEU A 35 -9.21 8.18 -1.72
N VAL A 36 -8.27 8.33 -0.81
CA VAL A 36 -8.39 9.29 0.29
C VAL A 36 -8.14 10.70 -0.20
N LYS A 37 -7.13 10.87 -1.04
CA LYS A 37 -6.84 12.14 -1.74
C LYS A 37 -6.03 11.91 -3.01
N ASP A 38 -6.16 12.81 -3.98
CA ASP A 38 -5.29 12.94 -5.15
C ASP A 38 -5.21 14.42 -5.58
N THR A 39 -4.56 15.24 -4.75
CA THR A 39 -4.47 16.69 -4.96
C THR A 39 -3.50 17.08 -6.09
N GLN A 40 -2.74 16.13 -6.61
CA GLN A 40 -1.84 16.33 -7.75
C GLN A 40 -2.41 15.81 -9.08
N ASN A 41 -3.61 15.18 -9.06
CA ASN A 41 -4.24 14.55 -10.22
C ASN A 41 -3.30 13.53 -10.90
N LEU A 42 -2.70 12.65 -10.09
CA LEU A 42 -1.75 11.65 -10.55
C LEU A 42 -2.44 10.49 -11.29
N LEU A 43 -3.63 10.14 -10.83
CA LEU A 43 -4.35 8.96 -11.33
C LEU A 43 -5.22 9.27 -12.55
N PRO A 44 -5.36 8.35 -13.50
CA PRO A 44 -4.70 7.05 -13.56
C PRO A 44 -3.25 7.14 -14.04
N ILE A 45 -2.42 6.18 -13.57
CA ILE A 45 -1.04 6.03 -14.07
C ILE A 45 -0.97 5.08 -15.26
N SER A 46 0.01 5.30 -16.14
CA SER A 46 0.29 4.39 -17.25
C SER A 46 1.79 4.27 -17.50
N PRO A 47 2.27 3.13 -18.07
CA PRO A 47 3.67 2.98 -18.46
C PRO A 47 4.14 3.96 -19.56
N ASP A 48 3.21 4.56 -20.28
CA ASP A 48 3.53 5.58 -21.28
C ASP A 48 3.92 6.92 -20.63
N THR A 49 3.41 7.17 -19.41
CA THR A 49 3.67 8.41 -18.67
C THR A 49 4.72 8.21 -17.59
N TYR A 50 4.66 7.09 -16.88
CA TYR A 50 5.53 6.77 -15.72
C TYR A 50 6.12 5.38 -15.89
N LYS A 51 7.15 5.24 -16.74
CA LYS A 51 7.70 3.93 -17.08
C LYS A 51 8.42 3.27 -15.91
N ARG A 52 9.26 4.04 -15.21
CA ARG A 52 10.16 3.56 -14.17
C ARG A 52 9.60 3.89 -12.80
N ILE A 53 9.28 2.87 -12.03
CA ILE A 53 8.75 3.02 -10.66
C ILE A 53 9.81 2.62 -9.64
N ARG A 54 10.06 3.50 -8.66
CA ARG A 54 10.72 3.12 -7.41
C ARG A 54 9.66 2.70 -6.40
N LEU A 55 9.72 1.44 -5.94
CA LEU A 55 8.77 0.88 -4.98
C LEU A 55 9.40 0.78 -3.59
N TYR A 56 8.82 1.46 -2.64
CA TYR A 56 9.18 1.42 -1.21
C TYR A 56 8.19 0.55 -0.47
N LEU A 57 8.68 -0.48 0.22
CA LEU A 57 7.86 -1.40 1.02
C LEU A 57 8.06 -1.11 2.51
N LEU A 58 7.06 -0.50 3.13
CA LEU A 58 7.05 -0.17 4.54
C LEU A 58 6.37 -1.31 5.31
N GLU A 59 7.20 -2.23 5.81
CA GLU A 59 6.77 -3.41 6.56
C GLU A 59 7.28 -3.36 8.00
N ASP A 60 6.67 -4.18 8.84
CA ASP A 60 7.21 -4.44 10.17
C ASP A 60 8.49 -5.27 10.09
N ARG A 61 9.58 -4.67 10.51
CA ARG A 61 10.90 -5.30 10.55
C ARG A 61 11.32 -5.75 11.94
N LEU A 62 10.49 -5.49 12.95
CA LEU A 62 10.77 -5.95 14.31
C LEU A 62 10.44 -7.45 14.42
N ASP A 63 11.45 -8.25 14.70
CA ASP A 63 11.28 -9.66 15.03
C ASP A 63 10.37 -9.82 16.26
N GLY A 64 9.25 -10.51 16.10
CA GLY A 64 8.37 -10.86 17.22
C GLY A 64 6.87 -10.71 17.00
N GLY A 65 6.41 -10.28 15.84
CA GLY A 65 5.00 -10.30 15.46
C GLY A 65 4.64 -11.55 14.65
N PHE A 66 3.41 -12.03 14.78
CA PHE A 66 2.88 -12.99 13.82
C PHE A 66 2.73 -12.25 12.47
N LYS A 67 3.59 -12.59 11.53
CA LYS A 67 3.58 -12.00 10.18
C LYS A 67 2.58 -12.76 9.32
N ASP A 68 1.43 -12.15 9.07
CA ASP A 68 0.47 -12.67 8.07
C ASP A 68 0.53 -11.91 6.72
N GLY A 69 1.50 -11.04 6.49
CA GLY A 69 1.48 -10.09 5.40
C GLY A 69 2.55 -10.21 4.30
N ASP A 70 3.54 -11.08 4.44
CA ASP A 70 4.70 -11.14 3.52
C ASP A 70 4.35 -11.42 2.04
N GLY A 71 3.18 -11.98 1.76
CA GLY A 71 2.76 -12.31 0.39
C GLY A 71 2.17 -11.14 -0.41
N ALA A 72 1.39 -10.28 0.23
CA ALA A 72 0.61 -9.26 -0.49
C ALA A 72 1.48 -8.12 -1.02
N ILE A 73 2.54 -7.75 -0.32
CA ILE A 73 3.45 -6.68 -0.74
C ILE A 73 4.29 -7.10 -1.93
N GLY A 74 4.79 -8.34 -1.96
CA GLY A 74 5.47 -8.91 -3.11
C GLY A 74 4.61 -8.93 -4.37
N LEU A 75 3.30 -9.14 -4.21
CA LEU A 75 2.32 -9.10 -5.29
C LEU A 75 2.20 -7.71 -5.95
N VAL A 76 2.35 -6.63 -5.19
CA VAL A 76 2.27 -5.28 -5.77
C VAL A 76 3.31 -5.08 -6.86
N LYS A 77 4.56 -5.50 -6.62
CA LYS A 77 5.63 -5.44 -7.62
C LYS A 77 5.26 -6.25 -8.86
N GLU A 78 4.92 -7.53 -8.66
CA GLU A 78 4.58 -8.44 -9.75
C GLU A 78 3.43 -7.89 -10.62
N LYS A 79 2.39 -7.35 -9.97
CA LYS A 79 1.22 -6.82 -10.69
C LYS A 79 1.54 -5.54 -11.44
N LEU A 80 2.34 -4.63 -10.88
CA LEU A 80 2.81 -3.45 -11.60
C LEU A 80 3.68 -3.83 -12.81
N GLU A 81 4.56 -4.82 -12.67
CA GLU A 81 5.37 -5.32 -13.79
C GLU A 81 4.50 -5.96 -14.89
N LYS A 82 3.42 -6.66 -14.53
CA LYS A 82 2.43 -7.18 -15.50
C LYS A 82 1.71 -6.08 -16.27
N GLU A 83 1.52 -4.90 -15.67
CA GLU A 83 0.99 -3.72 -16.35
C GLU A 83 2.00 -3.06 -17.30
N GLY A 84 3.25 -3.52 -17.31
CA GLY A 84 4.30 -3.01 -18.18
C GLY A 84 5.19 -1.94 -17.57
N PHE A 85 5.08 -1.69 -16.26
CA PHE A 85 6.01 -0.82 -15.54
C PHE A 85 7.36 -1.50 -15.30
N GLU A 86 8.41 -0.71 -15.22
CA GLU A 86 9.75 -1.16 -14.78
C GLU A 86 9.89 -0.84 -13.29
N VAL A 87 9.78 -1.87 -12.44
CA VAL A 87 9.69 -1.68 -10.99
C VAL A 87 11.02 -2.01 -10.31
N THR A 88 11.62 -1.03 -9.68
CA THR A 88 12.83 -1.19 -8.85
C THR A 88 12.46 -1.06 -7.38
N LEU A 89 12.71 -2.11 -6.60
CA LEU A 89 12.55 -2.04 -5.14
C LEU A 89 13.63 -1.18 -4.49
N PHE A 90 13.24 -0.41 -3.50
CA PHE A 90 14.23 0.20 -2.60
C PHE A 90 14.90 -0.89 -1.76
N ASP A 91 16.23 -0.96 -1.81
CA ASP A 91 17.01 -1.96 -1.09
C ASP A 91 17.39 -1.47 0.31
N TYR A 92 16.65 -1.88 1.29
CA TYR A 92 16.90 -1.55 2.69
C TYR A 92 18.15 -2.25 3.28
N SER A 93 18.66 -3.27 2.63
CA SER A 93 19.88 -3.98 3.08
C SER A 93 21.17 -3.30 2.59
N ARG A 94 21.07 -2.55 1.50
CA ARG A 94 22.17 -1.83 0.86
C ARG A 94 21.70 -0.47 0.37
N PRO A 95 21.47 0.47 1.31
CA PRO A 95 21.08 1.82 0.91
C PRO A 95 22.18 2.44 0.05
N ASP A 96 21.78 3.09 -1.03
CA ASP A 96 22.72 3.86 -1.85
C ASP A 96 23.07 5.16 -1.12
N PHE A 97 24.20 5.15 -0.43
CA PHE A 97 24.66 6.32 0.33
C PHE A 97 24.96 7.52 -0.57
N HIS A 98 25.36 7.28 -1.83
CA HIS A 98 25.55 8.37 -2.78
C HIS A 98 24.21 9.05 -3.10
N GLU A 99 23.17 8.27 -3.39
CA GLU A 99 21.82 8.79 -3.60
C GLU A 99 21.30 9.57 -2.37
N MET A 100 21.61 9.10 -1.16
CA MET A 100 21.17 9.73 0.08
C MET A 100 21.88 11.04 0.44
N PHE A 101 23.19 11.12 0.21
CA PHE A 101 24.00 12.20 0.77
C PHE A 101 24.69 13.06 -0.28
N GLU A 102 24.92 12.57 -1.47
CA GLU A 102 25.68 13.24 -2.53
C GLU A 102 24.83 13.48 -3.78
N GLY A 103 23.84 12.61 -4.04
CA GLY A 103 22.90 12.75 -5.16
C GLY A 103 21.89 13.85 -4.92
N GLY A 104 21.63 14.66 -5.91
CA GLY A 104 20.55 15.62 -5.92
C GLY A 104 19.25 15.02 -6.45
N VAL A 105 18.22 15.84 -6.52
CA VAL A 105 16.92 15.49 -7.08
C VAL A 105 17.04 15.03 -8.54
N GLU A 106 18.00 15.60 -9.29
CA GLU A 106 18.28 15.24 -10.68
C GLU A 106 18.76 13.78 -10.80
N ASP A 107 19.51 13.27 -9.83
CA ASP A 107 19.93 11.87 -9.79
C ASP A 107 18.71 10.95 -9.65
N ILE A 108 17.80 11.28 -8.75
CA ILE A 108 16.53 10.57 -8.56
C ILE A 108 15.69 10.59 -9.85
N GLN A 109 15.47 11.75 -10.44
CA GLN A 109 14.69 11.91 -11.67
C GLN A 109 15.31 11.16 -12.85
N SER A 110 16.62 10.99 -12.86
CA SER A 110 17.30 10.19 -13.88
C SER A 110 17.01 8.68 -13.76
N LYS A 111 16.68 8.20 -12.57
CA LYS A 111 16.50 6.79 -12.25
C LYS A 111 15.06 6.31 -12.32
N PHE A 112 14.09 7.13 -11.89
CA PHE A 112 12.66 6.77 -11.89
C PHE A 112 11.73 7.96 -12.11
N ASP A 113 10.54 7.65 -12.62
CA ASP A 113 9.52 8.63 -13.02
C ASP A 113 8.43 8.79 -11.95
N LEU A 114 8.25 7.77 -11.11
CA LEU A 114 7.21 7.70 -10.08
C LEU A 114 7.72 6.93 -8.87
N ALA A 115 7.45 7.44 -7.68
CA ALA A 115 7.65 6.71 -6.43
C ALA A 115 6.33 6.15 -5.90
N VAL A 116 6.31 4.86 -5.55
CA VAL A 116 5.16 4.20 -4.94
C VAL A 116 5.57 3.68 -3.58
N TYR A 117 4.90 4.14 -2.55
CA TYR A 117 5.06 3.68 -1.17
C TYR A 117 3.91 2.76 -0.81
N VAL A 118 4.21 1.57 -0.35
CA VAL A 118 3.20 0.60 0.12
C VAL A 118 3.47 0.28 1.57
N ALA A 119 2.50 0.59 2.43
CA ALA A 119 2.58 0.30 3.85
C ALA A 119 1.69 -0.88 4.24
N CYS A 120 2.30 -1.87 4.89
CA CYS A 120 1.63 -2.99 5.51
C CYS A 120 2.06 -3.08 6.98
N LEU A 121 1.62 -2.10 7.77
CA LEU A 121 1.91 -2.00 9.20
C LEU A 121 0.60 -2.13 9.96
N ASP A 122 0.41 -3.28 10.60
CA ASP A 122 -0.81 -3.56 11.35
C ASP A 122 -0.53 -3.68 12.85
N THR A 123 -1.57 -3.48 13.65
CA THR A 123 -1.47 -3.66 15.10
C THR A 123 -1.49 -5.16 15.44
N ALA A 124 -0.65 -5.55 16.40
CA ALA A 124 -0.63 -6.90 16.95
C ALA A 124 -0.98 -6.88 18.45
N SER A 125 -1.21 -8.03 19.02
CA SER A 125 -1.66 -8.17 20.42
C SER A 125 -0.74 -7.50 21.46
N ASN A 126 0.53 -7.35 21.15
CA ASN A 126 1.55 -6.71 21.99
C ASN A 126 2.03 -5.36 21.44
N GLN A 127 1.41 -4.87 20.39
CA GLN A 127 1.79 -3.65 19.67
C GLN A 127 0.53 -2.87 19.32
N SER A 128 0.03 -2.13 20.29
CA SER A 128 -1.23 -1.39 20.16
C SER A 128 -1.13 -0.11 19.32
N VAL A 129 0.08 0.39 19.08
CA VAL A 129 0.34 1.57 18.26
C VAL A 129 1.39 1.23 17.23
N ARG A 130 1.03 1.39 15.97
CA ARG A 130 1.92 1.19 14.83
C ARG A 130 2.02 2.47 14.04
N ARG A 131 3.22 3.00 13.97
CA ARG A 131 3.54 4.23 13.25
C ARG A 131 4.58 3.94 12.18
N ILE A 132 4.57 4.73 11.12
CA ILE A 132 5.62 4.67 10.10
C ILE A 132 6.89 5.26 10.72
N ASP A 133 7.97 4.50 10.68
CA ASP A 133 9.29 4.95 11.12
C ASP A 133 10.13 5.37 9.90
N TRP A 134 10.21 6.67 9.70
CA TRP A 134 11.02 7.28 8.63
C TRP A 134 12.51 7.37 8.96
N LEU A 135 12.88 6.97 10.17
CA LEU A 135 14.28 7.03 10.63
C LEU A 135 15.11 5.81 10.22
N HIS A 136 14.50 4.85 9.54
CA HIS A 136 15.20 3.70 9.01
C HIS A 136 16.35 4.14 8.13
N LEU A 137 17.53 3.56 8.33
CA LEU A 137 18.72 3.87 7.54
C LEU A 137 18.97 5.37 7.38
N MET A 138 18.90 6.13 8.47
CA MET A 138 19.12 7.58 8.47
C MET A 138 18.10 8.34 7.59
N ALA A 139 16.86 7.87 7.56
CA ALA A 139 15.77 8.42 6.75
C ALA A 139 15.95 8.27 5.22
N ALA A 140 16.67 7.25 4.79
CA ALA A 140 16.88 6.96 3.37
C ALA A 140 15.59 6.68 2.60
N ASP A 141 14.57 6.20 3.29
CA ASP A 141 13.24 5.93 2.75
C ASP A 141 12.28 7.13 2.90
N ALA A 142 12.70 8.20 3.54
CA ALA A 142 11.87 9.40 3.66
C ALA A 142 11.64 10.03 2.28
N PRO A 143 10.41 10.49 1.99
CA PRO A 143 10.06 10.99 0.67
C PRO A 143 10.44 12.48 0.51
N TRP A 144 11.71 12.80 0.57
CA TRP A 144 12.23 14.19 0.52
C TRP A 144 12.09 14.85 -0.86
N PHE A 145 11.85 14.07 -1.91
CA PHE A 145 11.78 14.50 -3.32
C PHE A 145 10.35 14.75 -3.85
N LEU A 146 9.34 14.79 -2.98
CA LEU A 146 7.91 14.84 -3.36
C LEU A 146 7.49 16.05 -4.20
N ASN A 147 8.27 17.12 -4.22
CA ASN A 147 7.97 18.28 -5.04
C ASN A 147 8.40 18.12 -6.50
N GLU A 148 9.41 17.29 -6.74
CA GLU A 148 10.07 17.15 -8.02
C GLU A 148 9.77 15.81 -8.71
N VAL A 149 9.49 14.76 -7.92
CA VAL A 149 9.09 13.45 -8.43
C VAL A 149 7.71 13.09 -7.91
N PRO A 150 6.75 12.80 -8.80
CA PRO A 150 5.43 12.35 -8.38
C PRO A 150 5.51 11.12 -7.48
N ALA A 151 4.68 11.09 -6.44
CA ALA A 151 4.64 9.96 -5.56
C ALA A 151 3.22 9.66 -5.07
N MET A 152 2.93 8.38 -4.82
CA MET A 152 1.70 7.93 -4.18
C MET A 152 1.99 7.05 -2.98
N PHE A 153 1.06 7.06 -2.04
CA PHE A 153 1.08 6.22 -0.86
C PHE A 153 -0.12 5.26 -0.86
N ILE A 154 0.13 3.99 -0.67
CA ILE A 154 -0.88 2.92 -0.61
C ILE A 154 -0.77 2.25 0.75
N SER A 155 -1.80 2.39 1.58
CA SER A 155 -1.92 1.67 2.85
C SER A 155 -2.78 0.43 2.66
N ILE A 156 -2.20 -0.76 2.82
CA ILE A 156 -2.92 -2.04 2.72
C ILE A 156 -3.13 -2.72 4.07
N ALA A 157 -3.07 -1.95 5.15
CA ALA A 157 -3.32 -2.44 6.50
C ALA A 157 -4.33 -1.50 7.22
N ASN A 158 -3.87 -0.67 8.14
CA ASN A 158 -4.76 0.22 8.87
C ASN A 158 -5.00 1.56 8.14
N PRO A 159 -6.14 2.22 8.34
CA PRO A 159 -6.48 3.47 7.65
C PRO A 159 -5.85 4.72 8.28
N TYR A 160 -4.95 4.58 9.28
CA TYR A 160 -4.39 5.70 10.04
C TYR A 160 -3.01 6.14 9.57
N HIS A 161 -2.40 5.46 8.60
CA HIS A 161 -1.06 5.80 8.09
C HIS A 161 -0.97 7.21 7.51
N LEU A 162 -2.08 7.81 7.11
CA LEU A 162 -2.09 9.20 6.66
C LEU A 162 -1.61 10.17 7.74
N LEU A 163 -1.77 9.83 9.03
CA LEU A 163 -1.26 10.62 10.15
C LEU A 163 0.28 10.73 10.12
N ASP A 164 0.96 9.69 9.63
CA ASP A 164 2.43 9.63 9.51
C ASP A 164 2.95 10.07 8.15
N ALA A 165 2.09 10.09 7.15
CA ALA A 165 2.41 10.38 5.75
C ALA A 165 1.51 11.48 5.13
N PRO A 166 1.24 12.59 5.85
CA PRO A 166 0.33 13.63 5.36
C PRO A 166 0.87 14.38 4.14
N MET A 167 2.19 14.31 3.90
CA MET A 167 2.87 14.98 2.80
C MET A 167 2.57 14.36 1.43
N PHE A 168 2.12 13.11 1.35
CA PHE A 168 1.76 12.52 0.06
C PHE A 168 0.51 13.18 -0.50
N ARG A 169 0.55 13.57 -1.78
CA ARG A 169 -0.55 14.22 -2.49
C ARG A 169 -1.56 13.23 -3.07
N THR A 170 -1.15 11.96 -3.26
CA THR A 170 -2.01 10.85 -3.66
C THR A 170 -1.93 9.77 -2.60
N PHE A 171 -3.08 9.42 -1.99
CA PHE A 171 -3.15 8.49 -0.88
C PHE A 171 -4.34 7.54 -1.03
N ILE A 172 -4.07 6.23 -0.92
CA ILE A 172 -5.05 5.16 -1.13
C ILE A 172 -5.07 4.25 0.10
N ASN A 173 -6.28 3.90 0.57
CA ASN A 173 -6.51 2.89 1.60
C ASN A 173 -7.08 1.61 1.00
N GLY A 174 -6.41 0.47 1.25
CA GLY A 174 -6.87 -0.87 0.90
C GLY A 174 -7.39 -1.68 2.10
N TYR A 175 -7.03 -1.29 3.33
CA TYR A 175 -7.49 -1.83 4.62
C TYR A 175 -7.02 -3.24 4.99
N THR A 176 -6.64 -4.08 4.05
CA THR A 176 -6.16 -5.44 4.34
C THR A 176 -5.19 -5.92 3.26
N PRO A 177 -4.14 -6.69 3.63
CA PRO A 177 -3.11 -7.14 2.70
C PRO A 177 -3.50 -8.44 1.97
N THR A 178 -4.70 -8.51 1.39
CA THR A 178 -5.13 -9.67 0.60
C THR A 178 -4.86 -9.49 -0.89
N GLU A 179 -4.77 -10.61 -1.61
CA GLU A 179 -4.55 -10.57 -3.06
C GLU A 179 -5.67 -9.81 -3.77
N GLU A 180 -6.92 -10.02 -3.35
CA GLU A 180 -8.07 -9.34 -3.93
C GLU A 180 -8.01 -7.83 -3.77
N VAL A 181 -7.50 -7.35 -2.63
CA VAL A 181 -7.31 -5.91 -2.40
C VAL A 181 -6.18 -5.37 -3.25
N VAL A 182 -5.05 -6.08 -3.34
CA VAL A 182 -3.94 -5.66 -4.19
C VAL A 182 -4.39 -5.60 -5.66
N ASP A 183 -5.14 -6.59 -6.14
CA ASP A 183 -5.74 -6.58 -7.49
C ASP A 183 -6.57 -5.32 -7.71
N GLN A 184 -7.46 -5.00 -6.78
CA GLN A 184 -8.34 -3.84 -6.91
C GLN A 184 -7.58 -2.51 -6.80
N VAL A 185 -6.54 -2.43 -5.98
CA VAL A 185 -5.67 -1.25 -5.95
C VAL A 185 -5.02 -1.04 -7.32
N ILE A 186 -4.44 -2.09 -7.90
CA ILE A 186 -3.83 -1.99 -9.24
C ILE A 186 -4.85 -1.60 -10.29
N ASP A 187 -6.02 -2.26 -10.34
CA ASP A 187 -7.09 -1.94 -11.29
C ASP A 187 -7.50 -0.46 -11.23
N LYS A 188 -7.59 0.09 -10.03
CA LYS A 188 -8.00 1.47 -9.83
C LYS A 188 -6.91 2.48 -10.19
N ILE A 189 -5.66 2.21 -9.81
CA ILE A 189 -4.56 3.15 -10.13
C ILE A 189 -4.23 3.22 -11.62
N VAL A 190 -4.48 2.13 -12.38
CA VAL A 190 -4.32 2.13 -13.84
C VAL A 190 -5.62 2.51 -14.58
N GLY A 191 -6.70 2.83 -13.86
CA GLY A 191 -7.95 3.33 -14.44
C GLY A 191 -8.88 2.25 -15.01
N ARG A 192 -8.70 0.96 -14.71
CA ARG A 192 -9.63 -0.11 -15.11
C ARG A 192 -10.93 -0.11 -14.32
N SER A 193 -10.90 0.31 -13.08
CA SER A 193 -12.08 0.49 -12.25
C SER A 193 -12.06 1.81 -11.49
N ALA A 194 -13.23 2.34 -11.15
CA ALA A 194 -13.35 3.58 -10.40
C ALA A 194 -13.26 3.33 -8.88
N PHE A 195 -12.72 4.30 -8.14
CA PHE A 195 -12.80 4.29 -6.68
C PHE A 195 -14.25 4.53 -6.23
N GLN A 196 -14.76 3.66 -5.37
CA GLN A 196 -16.11 3.74 -4.81
C GLN A 196 -16.10 3.86 -3.28
N GLY A 197 -14.99 3.45 -2.64
CA GLY A 197 -14.85 3.48 -1.20
C GLY A 197 -14.88 4.90 -0.65
N VAL A 198 -15.44 5.04 0.55
CA VAL A 198 -15.44 6.27 1.33
C VAL A 198 -14.56 6.05 2.56
N ASN A 199 -13.67 7.00 2.84
CA ASN A 199 -12.78 6.86 3.99
C ASN A 199 -13.60 6.82 5.30
N PRO A 200 -13.52 5.72 6.08
CA PRO A 200 -14.38 5.55 7.26
C PRO A 200 -13.83 6.27 8.49
N VAL A 201 -12.62 6.83 8.44
CA VAL A 201 -11.95 7.43 9.60
C VAL A 201 -11.37 8.79 9.26
N ASP A 202 -11.35 9.67 10.25
CA ASP A 202 -10.51 10.87 10.27
C ASP A 202 -9.25 10.56 11.11
N PRO A 203 -8.07 10.35 10.50
CA PRO A 203 -6.87 10.02 11.23
C PRO A 203 -6.36 11.17 12.11
N PHE A 204 -6.83 12.38 11.88
CA PHE A 204 -6.45 13.58 12.63
C PHE A 204 -7.43 13.89 13.77
N CYS A 205 -8.52 13.14 13.90
CA CYS A 205 -9.54 13.29 14.95
C CYS A 205 -10.11 14.73 15.06
N GLY A 206 -10.21 15.44 13.95
CA GLY A 206 -10.66 16.83 13.90
C GLY A 206 -9.71 17.84 14.56
N VAL A 207 -8.52 17.40 15.00
CA VAL A 207 -7.58 18.29 15.74
C VAL A 207 -6.84 19.22 14.80
N TRP A 208 -6.54 18.80 13.59
CA TRP A 208 -5.83 19.62 12.61
C TRP A 208 -6.69 19.85 11.38
N GLY A 209 -6.67 21.07 10.86
CA GLY A 209 -7.35 21.41 9.61
C GLY A 209 -6.71 20.74 8.41
N ALA A 210 -6.61 19.43 8.45
CA ALA A 210 -6.16 18.60 7.34
C ALA A 210 -7.38 18.26 6.47
N GLU A 211 -8.00 19.29 5.93
CA GLU A 211 -9.03 19.12 4.90
C GLU A 211 -8.37 18.75 3.58
N PHE A 212 -9.01 17.86 2.88
CA PHE A 212 -8.52 17.28 1.62
C PHE A 212 -9.06 18.04 0.42
#